data_a645dfeaf7db20ebe055c924ec3ed88d
#
_entry.id   a645dfeaf7db20ebe055c924ec3ed88d
#
_cell.length_a   1.000
_cell.length_b   1.000
_cell.length_c   1.000
_cell.angle_alpha   90.00
_cell.angle_beta   90.00
_cell.angle_gamma   90.00
#
_symmetry.space_group_name_H-M   'P 1'
#
loop_
_entity.id
_entity.type
_entity.pdbx_description
1 polymer ?
#
loop_
_entity_poly.entity_id
_entity_poly.type
_entity_poly.pdbx_seq_one_letter_code
_entity_poly.pdbx_strand_id
1 'polypeptide(L)'
;MKITLLNKLINDQKKVDKKLYLSGPYWNYKNSKTIFQLRKKGLKNFRGLESGVGTSFADNLILDFRNELNFKGRIVSSFLNIPYINKIFSGQLAVTSSHIKNYLKNLSIVYKNNEKVKNLIKKYVFEKTTEFGCTNKFTLNNIDYSTHYINMAYRIDILSNTFNFKNIRSFFEIGGGFGSNIHFLLTNFQNIKKIIYLDTVPNIFVGTEYLRYFYGDSVKDYLNTNKTKKISFDDNDKLEIICIPPWQIENLDQIIDHFHNAASFVEM
;
A
#
# COMPACT_ATOMS: atom_id res chain seq x y z
N MET A 1 6.99 -12.81 -12.06
CA MET A 1 7.40 -11.47 -11.57
C MET A 1 8.42 -10.88 -12.53
N LYS A 2 8.16 -9.72 -13.11
CA LYS A 2 9.10 -9.05 -14.03
C LYS A 2 10.22 -8.36 -13.24
N ILE A 3 11.20 -9.12 -12.74
CA ILE A 3 12.41 -8.57 -12.07
C ILE A 3 13.09 -7.49 -12.92
N THR A 4 12.89 -7.53 -14.24
CA THR A 4 13.36 -6.54 -15.20
C THR A 4 12.95 -5.10 -14.83
N LEU A 5 11.67 -4.87 -14.46
CA LEU A 5 11.19 -3.56 -14.04
C LEU A 5 11.91 -3.09 -12.77
N LEU A 6 12.00 -3.93 -11.73
CA LEU A 6 12.68 -3.58 -10.48
C LEU A 6 14.17 -3.24 -10.72
N ASN A 7 14.86 -4.06 -11.51
CA ASN A 7 16.27 -3.82 -11.81
C ASN A 7 16.48 -2.54 -12.64
N LYS A 8 15.60 -2.24 -13.58
CA LYS A 8 15.64 -1.00 -14.37
C LYS A 8 15.46 0.22 -13.44
N LEU A 9 14.44 0.20 -12.57
CA LEU A 9 14.20 1.25 -11.59
C LEU A 9 15.41 1.48 -10.67
N ILE A 10 15.99 0.41 -10.11
CA ILE A 10 17.17 0.50 -9.23
C ILE A 10 18.39 1.08 -9.98
N ASN A 11 18.61 0.66 -11.22
CA ASN A 11 19.76 1.11 -12.01
C ASN A 11 19.63 2.59 -12.42
N ASP A 12 18.43 3.04 -12.77
CA ASP A 12 18.21 4.42 -13.17
C ASP A 12 18.18 5.37 -11.97
N GLN A 13 17.67 4.91 -10.83
CA GLN A 13 17.73 5.67 -9.57
C GLN A 13 19.16 6.08 -9.18
N LYS A 14 20.17 5.28 -9.54
CA LYS A 14 21.58 5.62 -9.27
C LYS A 14 22.12 6.79 -10.08
N LYS A 15 21.44 7.15 -11.19
CA LYS A 15 21.87 8.16 -12.15
C LYS A 15 21.20 9.52 -11.94
N VAL A 16 20.14 9.58 -11.12
CA VAL A 16 19.39 10.81 -10.89
C VAL A 16 19.96 11.64 -9.74
N ASP A 17 19.55 12.90 -9.65
CA ASP A 17 19.94 13.77 -8.55
C ASP A 17 19.44 13.23 -7.20
N LYS A 18 20.40 12.92 -6.35
CA LYS A 18 20.13 12.30 -5.05
C LYS A 18 19.44 13.27 -4.08
N LYS A 19 19.65 14.55 -4.22
CA LYS A 19 19.05 15.55 -3.33
C LYS A 19 17.57 15.76 -3.63
N LEU A 20 17.19 15.62 -4.90
CA LEU A 20 15.81 15.87 -5.36
C LEU A 20 14.93 14.62 -5.31
N TYR A 21 15.48 13.44 -5.63
CA TYR A 21 14.65 12.27 -5.95
C TYR A 21 14.88 11.05 -5.07
N LEU A 22 15.82 11.09 -4.13
CA LEU A 22 16.00 9.99 -3.19
C LEU A 22 15.25 10.27 -1.88
N SER A 23 14.69 9.20 -1.36
CA SER A 23 14.12 9.18 -0.02
C SER A 23 15.18 9.45 1.06
N GLY A 24 14.75 10.02 2.18
CA GLY A 24 15.60 10.28 3.34
C GLY A 24 16.24 9.01 3.94
N PRO A 25 17.18 9.15 4.92
CA PRO A 25 17.94 8.02 5.47
C PRO A 25 17.08 6.88 6.03
N TYR A 26 15.95 7.20 6.64
CA TYR A 26 14.99 6.23 7.17
C TYR A 26 14.44 5.30 6.07
N TRP A 27 13.97 5.87 4.96
CA TRP A 27 13.44 5.11 3.85
C TRP A 27 14.54 4.38 3.07
N ASN A 28 15.73 4.95 2.96
CA ASN A 28 16.85 4.28 2.31
C ASN A 28 17.19 2.94 2.97
N TYR A 29 17.19 2.90 4.30
CA TYR A 29 17.38 1.65 5.05
C TYR A 29 16.24 0.66 4.80
N LYS A 30 14.99 1.11 4.92
CA LYS A 30 13.81 0.27 4.68
C LYS A 30 13.76 -0.26 3.25
N ASN A 31 13.99 0.61 2.28
CA ASN A 31 13.97 0.27 0.85
C ASN A 31 15.00 -0.80 0.50
N SER A 32 16.21 -0.71 1.03
CA SER A 32 17.25 -1.72 0.82
C SER A 32 16.82 -3.10 1.35
N LYS A 33 16.24 -3.13 2.55
CA LYS A 33 15.69 -4.36 3.15
C LYS A 33 14.54 -4.93 2.32
N THR A 34 13.64 -4.07 1.88
CA THR A 34 12.49 -4.45 1.04
C THR A 34 12.94 -5.02 -0.30
N ILE A 35 13.91 -4.40 -0.97
CA ILE A 35 14.48 -4.91 -2.23
C ILE A 35 15.07 -6.31 -2.04
N PHE A 36 15.82 -6.52 -0.95
CA PHE A 36 16.39 -7.84 -0.65
C PHE A 36 15.29 -8.89 -0.47
N GLN A 37 14.24 -8.57 0.28
CA GLN A 37 13.12 -9.49 0.51
C GLN A 37 12.30 -9.76 -0.78
N LEU A 38 12.07 -8.75 -1.59
CA LEU A 38 11.40 -8.90 -2.90
C LEU A 38 12.16 -9.86 -3.81
N ARG A 39 13.49 -9.76 -3.87
CA ARG A 39 14.33 -10.67 -4.66
C ARG A 39 14.26 -12.12 -4.14
N LYS A 40 14.21 -12.29 -2.81
CA LYS A 40 14.19 -13.60 -2.16
C LYS A 40 12.81 -14.26 -2.17
N LYS A 41 11.75 -13.53 -1.90
CA LYS A 41 10.40 -14.07 -1.62
C LYS A 41 9.35 -13.69 -2.67
N GLY A 42 9.61 -12.68 -3.51
CA GLY A 42 8.64 -12.16 -4.47
C GLY A 42 7.45 -11.47 -3.79
N LEU A 43 6.33 -11.40 -4.52
CA LEU A 43 5.12 -10.68 -4.11
C LEU A 43 4.01 -11.59 -3.56
N LYS A 44 4.21 -12.91 -3.49
CA LYS A 44 3.14 -13.86 -3.15
C LYS A 44 2.39 -13.50 -1.85
N ASN A 45 3.13 -13.09 -0.82
CA ASN A 45 2.58 -12.76 0.51
C ASN A 45 3.11 -11.41 1.01
N PHE A 46 3.34 -10.46 0.11
CA PHE A 46 4.08 -9.24 0.45
C PHE A 46 3.37 -8.35 1.49
N ARG A 47 2.05 -8.45 1.61
CA ARG A 47 1.24 -7.73 2.60
C ARG A 47 1.21 -8.42 3.98
N GLY A 48 1.71 -9.64 4.07
CA GLY A 48 1.77 -10.37 5.34
C GLY A 48 2.95 -9.97 6.21
N LEU A 49 2.76 -9.92 7.52
CA LEU A 49 3.83 -9.65 8.49
C LEU A 49 4.99 -10.67 8.38
N GLU A 50 4.67 -11.89 7.99
CA GLU A 50 5.64 -12.98 7.84
C GLU A 50 6.50 -12.85 6.58
N SER A 51 6.11 -12.01 5.63
CA SER A 51 6.82 -11.88 4.35
C SER A 51 8.19 -11.24 4.50
N GLY A 52 8.35 -10.37 5.49
CA GLY A 52 9.54 -9.53 5.67
C GLY A 52 9.74 -8.49 4.55
N VAL A 53 8.80 -8.37 3.62
CA VAL A 53 8.84 -7.38 2.52
C VAL A 53 8.57 -5.97 3.02
N GLY A 54 8.55 -5.80 4.30
CA GLY A 54 8.53 -4.50 4.94
C GLY A 54 7.18 -4.17 5.55
N THR A 55 7.27 -3.44 6.63
CA THR A 55 6.13 -2.95 7.39
C THR A 55 5.28 -1.95 6.61
N SER A 56 5.78 -1.41 5.50
CA SER A 56 5.07 -0.44 4.65
C SER A 56 3.92 -1.05 3.85
N PHE A 57 3.93 -2.37 3.65
CA PHE A 57 2.90 -3.07 2.87
C PHE A 57 2.08 -4.04 3.72
N ALA A 58 2.51 -4.32 4.93
CA ALA A 58 1.73 -5.14 5.84
C ALA A 58 0.38 -4.46 6.03
N ASP A 59 -0.69 -5.23 5.94
CA ASP A 59 -1.96 -4.80 6.49
C ASP A 59 -1.68 -4.44 7.94
N ASN A 60 -1.58 -3.15 8.19
CA ASN A 60 -1.18 -2.65 9.48
C ASN A 60 -2.16 -3.20 10.50
N LEU A 61 -1.70 -4.16 11.26
CA LEU A 61 -2.26 -4.47 12.55
C LEU A 61 -1.96 -3.23 13.41
N ILE A 62 -2.64 -2.10 13.09
CA ILE A 62 -2.57 -0.87 13.87
C ILE A 62 -3.36 -1.13 15.13
N LEU A 63 -2.81 -2.00 15.97
CA LEU A 63 -3.39 -2.22 17.26
C LEU A 63 -2.25 -2.32 18.23
N ASP A 64 -2.48 -1.62 19.27
CA ASP A 64 -1.68 -1.78 20.46
C ASP A 64 -1.89 -3.22 20.98
N PHE A 65 -1.17 -4.16 20.36
CA PHE A 65 -1.15 -5.55 20.78
C PHE A 65 -0.92 -5.71 22.29
N ARG A 66 -0.39 -4.69 22.97
CA ARG A 66 -0.11 -4.69 24.38
C ARG A 66 -1.37 -4.84 25.23
N ASN A 67 -2.51 -4.35 24.76
CA ASN A 67 -3.77 -4.44 25.50
C ASN A 67 -4.51 -5.76 25.30
N GLU A 68 -4.21 -6.49 24.20
CA GLU A 68 -4.87 -7.75 23.86
C GLU A 68 -4.02 -9.00 24.14
N LEU A 69 -2.76 -8.82 24.53
CA LEU A 69 -1.89 -9.92 24.87
C LEU A 69 -2.32 -10.53 26.23
N ASN A 70 -2.43 -11.85 26.26
CA ASN A 70 -2.54 -12.57 27.53
C ASN A 70 -1.28 -12.29 28.39
N PHE A 71 -1.32 -12.64 29.68
CA PHE A 71 -0.24 -12.36 30.65
C PHE A 71 1.15 -12.76 30.12
N LYS A 72 1.28 -13.94 29.48
CA LYS A 72 2.55 -14.41 28.86
C LYS A 72 2.98 -13.51 27.71
N GLY A 73 2.04 -13.06 26.87
CA GLY A 73 2.32 -12.15 25.77
C GLY A 73 2.76 -10.76 26.22
N ARG A 74 2.22 -10.26 27.35
CA ARG A 74 2.67 -8.98 27.96
C ARG A 74 4.10 -9.07 28.48
N ILE A 75 4.48 -10.18 29.13
CA ILE A 75 5.85 -10.42 29.58
C ILE A 75 6.81 -10.45 28.39
N VAL A 76 6.48 -11.21 27.34
CA VAL A 76 7.31 -11.29 26.13
C VAL A 76 7.42 -9.92 25.45
N SER A 77 6.32 -9.18 25.33
CA SER A 77 6.31 -7.81 24.77
C SER A 77 7.17 -6.85 25.60
N SER A 78 7.14 -6.95 26.93
CA SER A 78 7.97 -6.13 27.81
C SER A 78 9.46 -6.44 27.67
N PHE A 79 9.83 -7.70 27.54
CA PHE A 79 11.21 -8.12 27.27
C PHE A 79 11.72 -7.61 25.92
N LEU A 80 10.89 -7.63 24.90
CA LEU A 80 11.24 -7.19 23.55
C LEU A 80 11.32 -5.66 23.41
N ASN A 81 10.72 -4.92 24.34
CA ASN A 81 10.85 -3.46 24.42
C ASN A 81 12.17 -2.98 25.05
N ILE A 82 13.01 -3.90 25.57
CA ILE A 82 14.36 -3.55 26.01
C ILE A 82 15.19 -3.18 24.76
N PRO A 83 15.77 -1.96 24.69
CA PRO A 83 16.40 -1.44 23.46
C PRO A 83 17.44 -2.36 22.83
N TYR A 84 18.17 -3.09 23.65
CA TYR A 84 19.20 -4.03 23.17
C TYR A 84 18.58 -5.30 22.56
N ILE A 85 17.55 -5.83 23.16
CA ILE A 85 16.83 -7.02 22.68
C ILE A 85 16.04 -6.69 21.42
N ASN A 86 15.42 -5.53 21.36
CA ASN A 86 14.72 -5.04 20.18
C ASN A 86 15.67 -4.86 18.97
N LYS A 87 16.92 -4.47 19.21
CA LYS A 87 17.94 -4.36 18.16
C LYS A 87 18.37 -5.73 17.61
N ILE A 88 18.45 -6.75 18.46
CA ILE A 88 18.84 -8.12 18.07
C ILE A 88 17.68 -8.84 17.38
N PHE A 89 16.47 -8.71 17.88
CA PHE A 89 15.32 -9.48 17.40
C PHE A 89 14.39 -8.67 16.45
N SER A 90 14.73 -7.41 16.12
CA SER A 90 13.96 -6.54 15.22
C SER A 90 12.45 -6.76 15.37
N GLY A 91 11.83 -6.30 16.42
CA GLY A 91 10.39 -6.22 16.75
C GLY A 91 9.36 -7.17 16.12
N GLN A 92 9.71 -7.81 15.04
CA GLN A 92 8.86 -8.68 14.22
C GLN A 92 8.77 -10.14 14.68
N LEU A 93 9.73 -10.61 15.50
CA LEU A 93 9.78 -12.01 15.95
C LEU A 93 8.82 -12.34 17.10
N ALA A 94 8.29 -11.32 17.78
CA ALA A 94 7.39 -11.52 18.90
C ALA A 94 5.95 -11.88 18.51
N VAL A 95 5.59 -11.66 17.25
CA VAL A 95 4.24 -11.94 16.77
C VAL A 95 4.24 -13.31 16.10
N THR A 96 3.95 -14.35 16.86
CA THR A 96 3.79 -15.70 16.30
C THR A 96 2.52 -15.78 15.44
N SER A 97 2.50 -16.71 14.49
CA SER A 97 1.30 -16.96 13.66
C SER A 97 0.04 -17.25 14.50
N SER A 98 0.21 -17.80 15.68
CA SER A 98 -0.86 -18.03 16.66
C SER A 98 -1.44 -16.72 17.21
N HIS A 99 -0.60 -15.75 17.55
CA HIS A 99 -1.06 -14.43 18.01
C HIS A 99 -1.79 -13.67 16.92
N ILE A 100 -1.30 -13.73 15.69
CA ILE A 100 -1.99 -13.12 14.54
C ILE A 100 -3.38 -13.74 14.34
N LYS A 101 -3.49 -15.08 14.39
CA LYS A 101 -4.79 -15.77 14.25
C LYS A 101 -5.78 -15.38 15.34
N ASN A 102 -5.34 -15.38 16.60
CA ASN A 102 -6.20 -14.97 17.71
C ASN A 102 -6.65 -13.53 17.60
N TYR A 103 -5.73 -12.65 17.20
CA TYR A 103 -6.02 -11.26 16.96
C TYR A 103 -7.06 -11.07 15.85
N LEU A 104 -6.89 -11.71 14.69
CA LEU A 104 -7.85 -11.63 13.58
C LEU A 104 -9.23 -12.19 13.95
N LYS A 105 -9.26 -13.23 14.81
CA LYS A 105 -10.51 -13.74 15.38
C LYS A 105 -11.18 -12.71 16.28
N ASN A 106 -10.43 -12.06 17.15
CA ASN A 106 -10.96 -11.01 18.04
C ASN A 106 -11.45 -9.81 17.25
N LEU A 107 -10.72 -9.41 16.20
CA LEU A 107 -11.16 -8.37 15.27
C LEU A 107 -12.50 -8.69 14.63
N SER A 108 -12.70 -9.94 14.19
CA SER A 108 -13.97 -10.37 13.61
C SER A 108 -15.14 -10.15 14.59
N ILE A 109 -14.91 -10.43 15.89
CA ILE A 109 -15.92 -10.22 16.95
C ILE A 109 -16.16 -8.73 17.18
N VAL A 110 -15.09 -7.94 17.32
CA VAL A 110 -15.19 -6.48 17.54
C VAL A 110 -15.88 -5.81 16.36
N TYR A 111 -15.48 -6.12 15.15
CA TYR A 111 -16.03 -5.48 13.95
C TYR A 111 -17.47 -5.92 13.66
N LYS A 112 -17.84 -7.17 13.99
CA LYS A 112 -19.21 -7.64 13.89
C LYS A 112 -20.20 -6.81 14.73
N ASN A 113 -19.73 -6.28 15.85
CA ASN A 113 -20.53 -5.48 16.77
C ASN A 113 -20.35 -3.96 16.58
N ASN A 114 -19.46 -3.54 15.69
CA ASN A 114 -19.17 -2.12 15.44
C ASN A 114 -20.06 -1.58 14.31
N GLU A 115 -21.02 -0.73 14.66
CA GLU A 115 -21.98 -0.17 13.70
C GLU A 115 -21.28 0.68 12.61
N LYS A 116 -20.19 1.38 12.94
CA LYS A 116 -19.44 2.15 11.96
C LYS A 116 -18.83 1.25 10.88
N VAL A 117 -18.23 0.12 11.28
CA VAL A 117 -17.67 -0.86 10.33
C VAL A 117 -18.78 -1.48 9.48
N LYS A 118 -19.91 -1.83 10.08
CA LYS A 118 -21.09 -2.34 9.35
C LYS A 118 -21.57 -1.35 8.29
N ASN A 119 -21.63 -0.07 8.63
CA ASN A 119 -22.04 0.99 7.70
C ASN A 119 -21.04 1.14 6.55
N LEU A 120 -19.73 1.08 6.83
CA LEU A 120 -18.70 1.10 5.79
C LEU A 120 -18.83 -0.10 4.84
N ILE A 121 -19.05 -1.31 5.38
CA ILE A 121 -19.21 -2.54 4.58
C ILE A 121 -20.48 -2.48 3.72
N LYS A 122 -21.54 -1.83 4.20
CA LYS A 122 -22.77 -1.62 3.39
C LYS A 122 -22.58 -0.55 2.32
N LYS A 123 -21.77 0.48 2.60
CA LYS A 123 -21.59 1.63 1.71
C LYS A 123 -20.59 1.39 0.60
N TYR A 124 -19.54 0.64 0.87
CA TYR A 124 -18.41 0.43 -0.03
C TYR A 124 -18.23 -1.03 -0.46
N VAL A 125 -17.69 -1.21 -1.65
CA VAL A 125 -17.35 -2.52 -2.21
C VAL A 125 -15.92 -2.88 -1.79
N PHE A 126 -15.73 -4.11 -1.30
CA PHE A 126 -14.43 -4.66 -0.86
C PHE A 126 -13.99 -5.85 -1.72
N GLU A 127 -14.55 -5.97 -2.92
CA GLU A 127 -14.25 -7.08 -3.81
C GLU A 127 -12.74 -7.16 -4.09
N LYS A 128 -12.21 -8.39 -4.08
CA LYS A 128 -10.81 -8.71 -4.39
C LYS A 128 -9.75 -8.07 -3.49
N THR A 129 -10.14 -7.33 -2.46
CA THR A 129 -9.19 -6.62 -1.58
C THR A 129 -8.27 -7.55 -0.79
N THR A 130 -8.59 -8.84 -0.70
CA THR A 130 -7.80 -9.86 0.01
C THR A 130 -7.08 -10.84 -0.92
N GLU A 131 -7.18 -10.69 -2.24
CA GLU A 131 -6.64 -11.69 -3.18
C GLU A 131 -5.11 -11.63 -3.28
N PHE A 132 -4.55 -10.50 -3.71
CA PHE A 132 -3.13 -10.41 -4.04
C PHE A 132 -2.26 -10.00 -2.85
N GLY A 133 -1.41 -10.92 -2.44
CA GLY A 133 -0.41 -10.70 -1.40
C GLY A 133 -0.92 -10.63 0.04
N CYS A 134 -2.24 -10.71 0.27
CA CYS A 134 -2.85 -10.61 1.59
C CYS A 134 -2.82 -11.96 2.31
N THR A 135 -2.24 -11.99 3.50
CA THR A 135 -2.27 -13.17 4.37
C THR A 135 -3.05 -12.94 5.67
N ASN A 136 -3.21 -11.67 6.06
CA ASN A 136 -3.86 -11.27 7.29
C ASN A 136 -5.26 -10.74 6.98
N LYS A 137 -6.25 -11.62 7.04
CA LYS A 137 -7.64 -11.31 6.78
C LYS A 137 -8.50 -11.78 7.94
N PHE A 138 -9.58 -11.06 8.19
CA PHE A 138 -10.62 -11.43 9.14
C PHE A 138 -11.93 -11.67 8.41
N THR A 139 -12.79 -12.50 8.98
CA THR A 139 -14.03 -12.94 8.32
C THR A 139 -15.26 -12.37 9.03
N LEU A 140 -16.14 -11.72 8.28
CA LEU A 140 -17.47 -11.32 8.73
C LEU A 140 -18.51 -11.83 7.75
N ASN A 141 -19.54 -12.53 8.24
CA ASN A 141 -20.63 -13.07 7.43
C ASN A 141 -20.12 -13.90 6.23
N ASN A 142 -19.10 -14.74 6.46
CA ASN A 142 -18.43 -15.58 5.47
C ASN A 142 -17.68 -14.83 4.35
N ILE A 143 -17.44 -13.53 4.51
CA ILE A 143 -16.65 -12.70 3.60
C ILE A 143 -15.36 -12.30 4.29
N ASP A 144 -14.23 -12.46 3.58
CA ASP A 144 -12.92 -12.07 4.06
C ASP A 144 -12.64 -10.59 3.79
N TYR A 145 -12.15 -9.89 4.79
CA TYR A 145 -11.78 -8.48 4.73
C TYR A 145 -10.32 -8.27 5.17
N SER A 146 -9.69 -7.27 4.59
CA SER A 146 -8.41 -6.74 5.03
C SER A 146 -8.64 -5.55 5.96
N THR A 147 -7.95 -5.52 7.10
CA THR A 147 -8.00 -4.38 8.04
C THR A 147 -7.55 -3.08 7.37
N HIS A 148 -6.55 -3.17 6.49
CA HIS A 148 -6.05 -2.05 5.72
C HIS A 148 -7.16 -1.41 4.87
N TYR A 149 -7.98 -2.22 4.20
CA TYR A 149 -9.08 -1.71 3.37
C TYR A 149 -10.26 -1.17 4.18
N ILE A 150 -10.54 -1.70 5.36
CA ILE A 150 -11.52 -1.08 6.28
C ILE A 150 -11.05 0.32 6.71
N ASN A 151 -9.76 0.47 7.03
CA ASN A 151 -9.18 1.78 7.36
C ASN A 151 -9.20 2.73 6.15
N MET A 152 -8.97 2.21 4.96
CA MET A 152 -9.08 2.98 3.71
C MET A 152 -10.51 3.49 3.50
N ALA A 153 -11.51 2.61 3.62
CA ALA A 153 -12.92 2.96 3.53
C ALA A 153 -13.28 4.06 4.54
N TYR A 154 -12.77 3.96 5.77
CA TYR A 154 -12.99 4.96 6.79
C TYR A 154 -12.43 6.34 6.41
N ARG A 155 -11.20 6.38 5.87
CA ARG A 155 -10.58 7.62 5.40
C ARG A 155 -11.34 8.25 4.25
N ILE A 156 -11.73 7.44 3.27
CA ILE A 156 -12.53 7.89 2.11
C ILE A 156 -13.90 8.37 2.55
N ASP A 157 -14.51 7.70 3.54
CA ASP A 157 -15.79 8.11 4.11
C ASP A 157 -15.73 9.50 4.74
N ILE A 158 -14.68 9.77 5.53
CA ILE A 158 -14.43 11.09 6.11
C ILE A 158 -14.22 12.14 5.01
N LEU A 159 -13.36 11.85 4.03
CA LEU A 159 -13.08 12.77 2.93
C LEU A 159 -14.33 13.06 2.08
N SER A 160 -15.21 12.06 1.93
CA SER A 160 -16.46 12.21 1.18
C SER A 160 -17.46 13.19 1.79
N ASN A 161 -17.25 13.62 3.02
CA ASN A 161 -18.06 14.69 3.65
C ASN A 161 -17.70 16.09 3.11
N THR A 162 -16.48 16.26 2.60
CA THR A 162 -15.97 17.55 2.10
C THR A 162 -15.62 17.50 0.62
N PHE A 163 -15.47 16.32 0.05
CA PHE A 163 -15.06 16.14 -1.32
C PHE A 163 -15.89 15.05 -2.03
N ASN A 164 -16.43 15.38 -3.21
CA ASN A 164 -17.24 14.45 -3.99
C ASN A 164 -16.39 13.69 -5.04
N PHE A 165 -15.98 12.48 -4.72
CA PHE A 165 -15.22 11.60 -5.62
C PHE A 165 -15.96 11.27 -6.94
N LYS A 166 -17.28 11.44 -7.01
CA LYS A 166 -18.05 11.20 -8.22
C LYS A 166 -17.86 12.31 -9.29
N ASN A 167 -17.28 13.45 -8.90
CA ASN A 167 -17.09 14.58 -9.80
C ASN A 167 -15.71 14.63 -10.44
N ILE A 168 -14.80 13.71 -10.10
CA ILE A 168 -13.44 13.66 -10.65
C ILE A 168 -13.29 12.53 -11.66
N ARG A 169 -12.46 12.76 -12.67
CA ARG A 169 -12.10 11.79 -13.68
C ARG A 169 -10.63 11.38 -13.56
N SER A 170 -9.79 12.30 -13.15
CA SER A 170 -8.35 12.10 -13.00
C SER A 170 -7.89 12.25 -11.54
N PHE A 171 -6.92 11.41 -11.17
CA PHE A 171 -6.43 11.29 -9.82
C PHE A 171 -4.91 11.10 -9.83
N PHE A 172 -4.20 11.89 -9.02
CA PHE A 172 -2.76 11.75 -8.84
C PHE A 172 -2.44 11.42 -7.38
N GLU A 173 -1.81 10.30 -7.14
CA GLU A 173 -1.38 9.86 -5.82
C GLU A 173 0.13 9.84 -5.69
N ILE A 174 0.67 10.53 -4.68
CA ILE A 174 2.07 10.46 -4.26
C ILE A 174 2.19 9.63 -2.98
N GLY A 175 3.07 8.61 -3.02
CA GLY A 175 3.36 7.77 -1.88
C GLY A 175 2.26 6.77 -1.55
N GLY A 176 1.57 6.26 -2.55
CA GLY A 176 0.45 5.32 -2.41
C GLY A 176 0.82 3.90 -1.95
N GLY A 177 2.09 3.64 -1.60
CA GLY A 177 2.56 2.36 -1.09
C GLY A 177 2.40 1.22 -2.10
N PHE A 178 1.51 0.28 -1.85
CA PHE A 178 1.25 -0.79 -2.82
C PHE A 178 0.06 -0.52 -3.76
N GLY A 179 -0.45 0.72 -3.83
CA GLY A 179 -1.54 1.09 -4.72
C GLY A 179 -2.95 0.74 -4.19
N SER A 180 -3.08 0.46 -2.90
CA SER A 180 -4.36 0.07 -2.29
C SER A 180 -5.45 1.13 -2.38
N ASN A 181 -5.07 2.41 -2.25
CA ASN A 181 -6.02 3.50 -2.34
C ASN A 181 -6.57 3.63 -3.76
N ILE A 182 -5.71 3.53 -4.77
CA ILE A 182 -6.12 3.50 -6.18
C ILE A 182 -7.07 2.33 -6.44
N HIS A 183 -6.71 1.12 -5.97
CA HIS A 183 -7.58 -0.06 -6.12
C HIS A 183 -8.94 0.16 -5.46
N PHE A 184 -8.98 0.69 -4.23
CA PHE A 184 -10.23 0.97 -3.52
C PHE A 184 -11.08 2.03 -4.23
N LEU A 185 -10.44 3.12 -4.70
CA LEU A 185 -11.15 4.17 -5.44
C LEU A 185 -11.73 3.66 -6.76
N LEU A 186 -10.96 2.93 -7.55
CA LEU A 186 -11.44 2.37 -8.82
C LEU A 186 -12.55 1.33 -8.64
N THR A 187 -12.54 0.59 -7.54
CA THR A 187 -13.61 -0.36 -7.21
C THR A 187 -14.91 0.36 -6.86
N ASN A 188 -14.83 1.55 -6.24
CA ASN A 188 -15.99 2.25 -5.70
C ASN A 188 -16.46 3.45 -6.54
N PHE A 189 -15.61 4.00 -7.41
CA PHE A 189 -15.87 5.21 -8.20
C PHE A 189 -15.51 4.99 -9.67
N GLN A 190 -16.45 4.48 -10.45
CA GLN A 190 -16.24 4.12 -11.86
C GLN A 190 -16.01 5.31 -12.79
N ASN A 191 -16.29 6.53 -12.35
CA ASN A 191 -16.00 7.77 -13.07
C ASN A 191 -14.50 8.09 -13.11
N ILE A 192 -13.69 7.57 -12.17
CA ILE A 192 -12.24 7.76 -12.16
C ILE A 192 -11.62 6.85 -13.21
N LYS A 193 -11.00 7.43 -14.24
CA LYS A 193 -10.46 6.71 -15.39
C LYS A 193 -8.98 6.97 -15.63
N LYS A 194 -8.46 8.08 -15.14
CA LYS A 194 -7.10 8.55 -15.44
C LYS A 194 -6.32 8.72 -14.15
N ILE A 195 -5.28 7.92 -13.96
CA ILE A 195 -4.56 7.85 -12.68
C ILE A 195 -3.07 7.98 -12.92
N ILE A 196 -2.44 8.87 -12.17
CA ILE A 196 -0.99 8.90 -11.98
C ILE A 196 -0.69 8.36 -10.59
N TYR A 197 0.18 7.37 -10.52
CA TYR A 197 0.70 6.80 -9.30
C TYR A 197 2.21 7.02 -9.23
N LEU A 198 2.66 7.74 -8.22
CA LEU A 198 4.06 8.03 -7.98
C LEU A 198 4.48 7.50 -6.61
N ASP A 199 5.58 6.76 -6.58
CA ASP A 199 6.21 6.34 -5.33
C ASP A 199 7.72 6.11 -5.54
N THR A 200 8.45 6.02 -4.44
CA THR A 200 9.89 5.71 -4.44
C THR A 200 10.15 4.24 -4.76
N VAL A 201 11.38 3.91 -5.15
CA VAL A 201 11.83 2.51 -5.29
C VAL A 201 12.10 1.93 -3.90
N PRO A 202 11.55 0.75 -3.55
CA PRO A 202 10.88 -0.23 -4.40
C PRO A 202 9.35 -0.14 -4.43
N ASN A 203 8.73 0.80 -3.72
CA ASN A 203 7.28 0.86 -3.59
C ASN A 203 6.59 1.01 -4.95
N ILE A 204 7.16 1.86 -5.84
CA ILE A 204 6.62 2.01 -7.20
C ILE A 204 6.56 0.67 -7.95
N PHE A 205 7.55 -0.21 -7.77
CA PHE A 205 7.52 -1.55 -8.34
C PHE A 205 6.39 -2.40 -7.76
N VAL A 206 6.26 -2.41 -6.43
CA VAL A 206 5.23 -3.21 -5.74
C VAL A 206 3.83 -2.75 -6.12
N GLY A 207 3.59 -1.43 -6.10
CA GLY A 207 2.30 -0.87 -6.48
C GLY A 207 1.96 -1.09 -7.95
N THR A 208 2.94 -0.96 -8.85
CA THR A 208 2.77 -1.26 -10.28
C THR A 208 2.34 -2.71 -10.50
N GLU A 209 3.02 -3.68 -9.89
CA GLU A 209 2.67 -5.10 -10.03
C GLU A 209 1.32 -5.43 -9.36
N TYR A 210 0.99 -4.78 -8.24
CA TYR A 210 -0.31 -4.91 -7.58
C TYR A 210 -1.44 -4.38 -8.46
N LEU A 211 -1.31 -3.18 -8.99
CA LEU A 211 -2.31 -2.58 -9.87
C LEU A 211 -2.44 -3.37 -11.19
N ARG A 212 -1.33 -3.86 -11.74
CA ARG A 212 -1.35 -4.69 -12.94
C ARG A 212 -2.08 -6.02 -12.73
N TYR A 213 -2.00 -6.60 -11.55
CA TYR A 213 -2.74 -7.82 -11.23
C TYR A 213 -4.26 -7.64 -11.43
N PHE A 214 -4.80 -6.47 -11.09
CA PHE A 214 -6.23 -6.18 -11.19
C PHE A 214 -6.65 -5.53 -12.52
N TYR A 215 -5.78 -4.71 -13.11
CA TYR A 215 -6.13 -3.82 -14.22
C TYR A 215 -5.36 -4.12 -15.51
N GLY A 216 -4.48 -5.11 -15.50
CA GLY A 216 -3.79 -5.63 -16.71
C GLY A 216 -3.11 -4.54 -17.54
N ASP A 217 -3.49 -4.48 -18.79
CA ASP A 217 -2.88 -3.58 -19.79
C ASP A 217 -3.24 -2.10 -19.60
N SER A 218 -4.21 -1.79 -18.73
CA SER A 218 -4.50 -0.40 -18.33
C SER A 218 -3.34 0.23 -17.52
N VAL A 219 -2.37 -0.57 -17.05
CA VAL A 219 -1.23 -0.11 -16.25
C VAL A 219 -0.01 0.09 -17.15
N LYS A 220 0.35 1.36 -17.36
CA LYS A 220 1.61 1.77 -18.00
C LYS A 220 2.68 1.92 -16.91
N ASP A 221 3.75 1.16 -17.01
CA ASP A 221 4.85 1.17 -16.04
C ASP A 221 6.05 2.02 -16.51
N TYR A 222 7.08 2.06 -15.67
CA TYR A 222 8.31 2.79 -15.98
C TYR A 222 8.99 2.29 -17.27
N LEU A 223 8.83 1.05 -17.69
CA LEU A 223 9.39 0.57 -18.97
C LEU A 223 8.70 1.23 -20.16
N ASN A 224 7.44 1.61 -20.03
CA ASN A 224 6.70 2.34 -21.04
C ASN A 224 7.12 3.82 -21.09
N THR A 225 7.40 4.43 -19.91
CA THR A 225 7.59 5.88 -19.78
C THR A 225 9.04 6.33 -19.69
N ASN A 226 10.02 5.43 -19.51
CA ASN A 226 11.41 5.81 -19.20
C ASN A 226 12.15 6.63 -20.28
N LYS A 227 11.64 6.65 -21.51
CA LYS A 227 12.18 7.43 -22.63
C LYS A 227 11.28 8.61 -23.03
N THR A 228 10.14 8.75 -22.36
CA THR A 228 9.14 9.75 -22.72
C THR A 228 9.48 11.09 -22.07
N LYS A 229 9.56 12.15 -22.86
CA LYS A 229 9.83 13.51 -22.37
C LYS A 229 8.58 14.20 -21.82
N LYS A 230 7.42 13.83 -22.32
CA LYS A 230 6.12 14.33 -21.86
C LYS A 230 5.21 13.15 -21.54
N ILE A 231 4.75 13.07 -20.31
CA ILE A 231 3.87 12.02 -19.81
C ILE A 231 2.48 12.60 -19.68
N SER A 232 1.56 12.10 -20.49
CA SER A 232 0.14 12.48 -20.52
C SER A 232 -0.72 11.24 -20.71
N PHE A 233 -1.99 11.36 -20.38
CA PHE A 233 -2.97 10.33 -20.68
C PHE A 233 -3.31 10.30 -22.18
N ASP A 234 -3.70 9.13 -22.65
CA ASP A 234 -4.30 9.02 -23.99
C ASP A 234 -5.65 9.74 -24.03
N ASP A 235 -5.94 10.37 -25.16
CA ASP A 235 -7.23 11.07 -25.39
C ASP A 235 -8.34 10.05 -25.69
N ASN A 236 -8.77 9.34 -24.65
CA ASN A 236 -9.87 8.39 -24.71
C ASN A 236 -10.51 8.20 -23.33
N ASP A 237 -11.64 7.48 -23.28
CA ASP A 237 -12.40 7.23 -22.04
C ASP A 237 -12.04 5.91 -21.33
N LYS A 238 -10.96 5.27 -21.74
CA LYS A 238 -10.52 4.00 -21.13
C LYS A 238 -9.78 4.27 -19.83
N LEU A 239 -9.82 3.28 -18.93
CA LEU A 239 -8.99 3.28 -17.74
C LEU A 239 -7.51 3.29 -18.12
N GLU A 240 -6.76 4.19 -17.50
CA GLU A 240 -5.32 4.30 -17.67
C GLU A 240 -4.65 4.66 -16.34
N ILE A 241 -3.68 3.86 -15.95
CA ILE A 241 -2.92 4.03 -14.72
C ILE A 241 -1.45 4.16 -15.11
N ILE A 242 -0.87 5.34 -14.95
CA ILE A 242 0.53 5.61 -15.26
C ILE A 242 1.34 5.57 -13.95
N CYS A 243 2.26 4.62 -13.85
CA CYS A 243 3.09 4.41 -12.67
C CYS A 243 4.48 4.98 -12.91
N ILE A 244 4.86 6.03 -12.19
CA ILE A 244 6.11 6.76 -12.38
C ILE A 244 6.95 6.85 -11.09
N PRO A 245 8.28 6.75 -11.20
CA PRO A 245 9.18 7.08 -10.10
C PRO A 245 9.34 8.60 -9.94
N PRO A 246 9.88 9.09 -8.79
CA PRO A 246 9.96 10.52 -8.48
C PRO A 246 10.66 11.37 -9.55
N TRP A 247 11.70 10.86 -10.20
CA TRP A 247 12.46 11.58 -11.22
C TRP A 247 11.74 11.75 -12.56
N GLN A 248 10.51 11.27 -12.68
CA GLN A 248 9.66 11.55 -13.86
C GLN A 248 8.58 12.59 -13.59
N ILE A 249 8.52 13.15 -12.37
CA ILE A 249 7.48 14.11 -12.02
C ILE A 249 7.54 15.36 -12.92
N GLU A 250 8.73 15.79 -13.31
CA GLU A 250 8.93 16.95 -14.18
C GLU A 250 8.50 16.70 -15.64
N ASN A 251 8.32 15.43 -16.01
CA ASN A 251 7.85 15.04 -17.33
C ASN A 251 6.32 15.04 -17.44
N LEU A 252 5.60 15.24 -16.32
CA LEU A 252 4.14 15.25 -16.33
C LEU A 252 3.63 16.50 -17.08
N ASP A 253 2.80 16.25 -18.09
CA ASP A 253 2.15 17.28 -18.90
C ASP A 253 0.65 17.01 -18.96
N GLN A 254 0.01 17.07 -17.78
CA GLN A 254 -1.39 16.69 -17.62
C GLN A 254 -2.07 17.50 -16.52
N ILE A 255 -3.29 17.97 -16.80
CA ILE A 255 -4.18 18.54 -15.79
C ILE A 255 -4.83 17.39 -15.01
N ILE A 256 -4.89 17.52 -13.70
CA ILE A 256 -5.41 16.51 -12.77
C ILE A 256 -6.51 17.12 -11.92
N ASP A 257 -7.67 16.44 -11.82
CA ASP A 257 -8.80 16.92 -11.04
C ASP A 257 -8.56 16.83 -9.53
N HIS A 258 -7.83 15.80 -9.08
CA HIS A 258 -7.58 15.58 -7.66
C HIS A 258 -6.16 15.07 -7.40
N PHE A 259 -5.47 15.78 -6.51
CA PHE A 259 -4.18 15.36 -5.97
C PHE A 259 -4.36 14.76 -4.57
N HIS A 260 -3.74 13.61 -4.33
CA HIS A 260 -3.82 12.90 -3.07
C HIS A 260 -2.45 12.56 -2.49
N ASN A 261 -2.31 12.81 -1.20
CA ASN A 261 -1.18 12.32 -0.40
C ASN A 261 -1.69 11.85 0.96
N ALA A 262 -1.47 10.58 1.27
CA ALA A 262 -1.89 9.98 2.53
C ALA A 262 -0.67 9.77 3.44
N ALA A 263 -0.14 10.84 4.02
CA ALA A 263 0.94 10.85 5.02
C ALA A 263 2.38 10.81 4.49
N SER A 264 2.66 10.54 3.21
CA SER A 264 4.06 10.47 2.74
C SER A 264 4.82 11.79 2.82
N PHE A 265 4.15 12.95 2.75
CA PHE A 265 4.80 14.26 2.94
C PHE A 265 5.35 14.48 4.36
N VAL A 266 4.87 13.77 5.36
CA VAL A 266 5.39 13.87 6.73
C VAL A 266 6.74 13.17 6.87
N GLU A 267 7.07 12.31 5.91
CA GLU A 267 8.23 11.43 5.92
C GLU A 267 9.29 11.78 4.84
N MET A 268 9.02 12.84 4.05
CA MET A 268 9.90 13.33 2.97
C MET A 268 10.91 14.41 3.46
#